data_145f67d8ca27734ef3f07917e8e577f8
#
_entry.id   145f67d8ca27734ef3f07917e8e577f8
#
_cell.length_a   1.000
_cell.length_b   1.000
_cell.length_c   1.000
_cell.angle_alpha   90.00
_cell.angle_beta   90.00
_cell.angle_gamma   90.00
#
_symmetry.space_group_name_H-M   'P 1'
#
loop_
_entity.id
_entity.type
_entity.pdbx_description
1 polymer ?
#
loop_
_entity_poly.entity_id
_entity_poly.type
_entity_poly.pdbx_seq_one_letter_code
_entity_poly.pdbx_strand_id
1 'polypeptide(L)'
;MATTSCWFLVFVWVVWWLPLMLAGSEEPQEANCPAKRCGNINISHPFWIPEWEAGRSCGPLDFVVTCNNGNPVLKSYGLNGFAIMDISYVKRSMHVVDIQKEEDFKSSSGWHFPLWNTSGKLAPPFKVSNSNLNLIFYNCTKTLAHRDRALVEMRCVDGINTFVRAGGRFNETGNYGGYALQGCNATVVPVMSWSGKANASHYKQLINGGFLLTWDLPPLPAPVPLPTPVLTRKFTRRLIF
;
A
#
# COMPACT_ATOMS: atom_id res chain seq x y z
N MET A 1 -49.83 -49.85 25.98
CA MET A 1 -49.42 -49.44 24.61
C MET A 1 -48.98 -47.97 24.67
N ALA A 2 -47.77 -47.68 25.12
CA ALA A 2 -47.24 -46.31 25.06
C ALA A 2 -45.72 -46.32 25.28
N THR A 3 -44.98 -46.93 24.37
CA THR A 3 -43.49 -46.93 24.44
C THR A 3 -42.80 -46.59 23.14
N THR A 4 -43.55 -46.20 22.07
CA THR A 4 -42.95 -45.90 20.75
C THR A 4 -42.71 -44.42 20.49
N SER A 5 -43.19 -43.50 21.37
CA SER A 5 -43.12 -42.05 21.07
C SER A 5 -41.81 -41.37 21.50
N CYS A 6 -41.05 -41.96 22.41
CA CYS A 6 -39.87 -41.29 22.97
C CYS A 6 -38.62 -41.44 22.03
N TRP A 7 -38.54 -42.52 21.29
CA TRP A 7 -37.41 -42.77 20.36
C TRP A 7 -37.45 -41.87 19.13
N PHE A 8 -38.64 -41.53 18.64
CA PHE A 8 -38.79 -40.64 17.49
C PHE A 8 -38.31 -39.22 17.77
N LEU A 9 -38.56 -38.70 18.98
CA LEU A 9 -38.12 -37.36 19.34
C LEU A 9 -36.58 -37.25 19.51
N VAL A 10 -35.93 -38.29 20.01
CA VAL A 10 -34.47 -38.35 20.12
C VAL A 10 -33.82 -38.40 18.75
N PHE A 11 -34.41 -39.16 17.79
CA PHE A 11 -33.90 -39.25 16.42
C PHE A 11 -34.04 -37.93 15.65
N VAL A 12 -35.17 -37.21 15.82
CA VAL A 12 -35.37 -35.90 15.18
C VAL A 12 -34.39 -34.85 15.75
N TRP A 13 -34.10 -34.90 17.03
CA TRP A 13 -33.14 -33.98 17.67
C TRP A 13 -31.71 -34.26 17.18
N VAL A 14 -31.30 -35.49 17.08
CA VAL A 14 -29.96 -35.86 16.59
C VAL A 14 -29.77 -35.51 15.13
N VAL A 15 -30.78 -35.72 14.28
CA VAL A 15 -30.71 -35.41 12.85
C VAL A 15 -30.72 -33.90 12.60
N TRP A 16 -31.36 -33.10 13.45
CA TRP A 16 -31.35 -31.61 13.31
C TRP A 16 -30.07 -30.95 13.82
N TRP A 17 -29.38 -31.60 14.80
CA TRP A 17 -28.14 -31.05 15.38
C TRP A 17 -26.89 -31.52 14.64
N LEU A 18 -26.94 -32.63 13.93
CA LEU A 18 -25.77 -33.13 13.16
C LEU A 18 -25.29 -32.14 12.09
N PRO A 19 -26.13 -31.48 11.29
CA PRO A 19 -25.65 -30.51 10.30
C PRO A 19 -25.08 -29.23 10.91
N LEU A 20 -25.48 -28.86 12.14
CA LEU A 20 -24.89 -27.71 12.82
C LEU A 20 -23.47 -27.98 13.35
N MET A 21 -23.16 -29.23 13.68
CA MET A 21 -21.81 -29.62 14.14
C MET A 21 -20.84 -29.89 12.98
N LEU A 22 -21.40 -30.10 11.77
CA LEU A 22 -20.63 -30.28 10.52
C LEU A 22 -20.48 -28.96 9.73
N ALA A 23 -21.07 -27.85 10.18
CA ALA A 23 -20.63 -26.53 9.80
C ALA A 23 -19.24 -26.31 10.43
N GLY A 24 -18.27 -27.05 9.87
CA GLY A 24 -16.87 -26.88 10.19
C GLY A 24 -16.55 -25.42 10.03
N SER A 25 -15.90 -24.86 11.02
CA SER A 25 -15.16 -23.63 10.87
C SER A 25 -14.37 -23.76 9.58
N GLU A 26 -14.85 -23.10 8.52
CA GLU A 26 -14.01 -22.79 7.39
C GLU A 26 -12.91 -21.90 8.00
N GLU A 27 -11.79 -22.53 8.35
CA GLU A 27 -10.56 -21.80 8.52
C GLU A 27 -10.48 -20.89 7.30
N PRO A 28 -10.16 -19.58 7.49
CA PRO A 28 -9.86 -18.73 6.36
C PRO A 28 -8.67 -19.38 5.66
N GLN A 29 -8.96 -20.21 4.68
CA GLN A 29 -8.00 -20.74 3.75
C GLN A 29 -7.35 -19.49 3.17
N GLU A 30 -6.11 -19.19 3.54
CA GLU A 30 -5.27 -18.24 2.83
C GLU A 30 -5.35 -18.67 1.38
N ALA A 31 -6.23 -18.00 0.63
CA ALA A 31 -6.50 -18.35 -0.73
C ALA A 31 -5.18 -18.12 -1.47
N ASN A 32 -4.52 -19.23 -1.76
CA ASN A 32 -3.23 -19.23 -2.44
C ASN A 32 -3.51 -18.75 -3.86
N CYS A 33 -3.50 -17.42 -4.04
CA CYS A 33 -3.83 -16.79 -5.28
C CYS A 33 -2.75 -17.12 -6.29
N PRO A 34 -3.11 -17.67 -7.45
CA PRO A 34 -2.14 -17.94 -8.49
C PRO A 34 -1.51 -16.62 -8.92
N ALA A 35 -0.20 -16.65 -9.16
CA ALA A 35 0.49 -15.52 -9.73
C ALA A 35 -0.14 -15.15 -11.08
N LYS A 36 -0.39 -13.86 -11.31
CA LYS A 36 -0.96 -13.32 -12.54
C LYS A 36 -0.01 -12.36 -13.22
N ARG A 37 -0.01 -12.37 -14.52
CA ARG A 37 0.81 -11.44 -15.29
C ARG A 37 0.00 -10.20 -15.68
N CYS A 38 0.60 -9.02 -15.47
CA CYS A 38 0.07 -7.76 -15.96
C CYS A 38 1.15 -7.07 -16.80
N GLY A 39 0.96 -7.06 -18.10
CA GLY A 39 2.01 -6.65 -19.03
C GLY A 39 3.26 -7.52 -18.88
N ASN A 40 4.38 -6.90 -18.58
CA ASN A 40 5.65 -7.59 -18.36
C ASN A 40 5.91 -7.96 -16.89
N ILE A 41 5.02 -7.58 -15.97
CA ILE A 41 5.21 -7.76 -14.54
C ILE A 41 4.40 -8.97 -14.05
N ASN A 42 5.06 -9.82 -13.27
CA ASN A 42 4.40 -10.93 -12.60
C ASN A 42 3.92 -10.48 -11.22
N ILE A 43 2.61 -10.53 -10.99
CA ILE A 43 1.98 -10.14 -9.73
C ILE A 43 1.73 -11.42 -8.93
N SER A 44 2.40 -11.56 -7.81
CA SER A 44 2.29 -12.71 -6.91
C SER A 44 2.22 -12.24 -5.45
N HIS A 45 1.92 -13.17 -4.55
CA HIS A 45 1.80 -12.87 -3.12
C HIS A 45 2.94 -11.97 -2.59
N PRO A 46 2.66 -10.91 -1.78
CA PRO A 46 1.36 -10.53 -1.20
C PRO A 46 0.45 -9.75 -2.15
N PHE A 47 0.92 -9.36 -3.33
CA PHE A 47 0.12 -8.62 -4.31
C PHE A 47 -0.83 -9.54 -5.06
N TRP A 48 -2.00 -9.00 -5.43
CA TRP A 48 -3.00 -9.73 -6.19
C TRP A 48 -3.85 -8.82 -7.06
N ILE A 49 -4.36 -9.39 -8.16
CA ILE A 49 -5.26 -8.71 -9.09
C ILE A 49 -6.67 -9.25 -8.85
N PRO A 50 -7.65 -8.39 -8.49
CA PRO A 50 -9.01 -8.83 -8.23
C PRO A 50 -9.65 -9.41 -9.49
N GLU A 51 -10.35 -10.54 -9.33
CA GLU A 51 -11.26 -11.11 -10.31
C GLU A 51 -12.67 -10.71 -9.94
N TRP A 52 -13.22 -9.76 -10.66
CA TRP A 52 -14.58 -9.26 -10.41
C TRP A 52 -15.65 -10.34 -10.50
N GLU A 53 -15.44 -11.36 -11.35
CA GLU A 53 -16.36 -12.45 -11.55
C GLU A 53 -16.35 -13.48 -10.41
N ALA A 54 -15.25 -13.63 -9.70
CA ALA A 54 -15.10 -14.66 -8.67
C ALA A 54 -15.57 -14.21 -7.27
N GLY A 55 -15.78 -12.91 -7.03
CA GLY A 55 -16.21 -12.38 -5.74
C GLY A 55 -15.26 -12.67 -4.56
N ARG A 56 -14.06 -13.19 -4.83
CA ARG A 56 -13.11 -13.63 -3.80
C ARG A 56 -11.98 -12.62 -3.63
N SER A 57 -11.71 -12.27 -2.39
CA SER A 57 -10.49 -11.55 -2.03
C SER A 57 -9.36 -12.57 -1.90
N CYS A 58 -8.28 -12.33 -2.63
CA CYS A 58 -7.12 -13.22 -2.66
C CYS A 58 -6.00 -12.82 -1.68
N GLY A 59 -6.19 -11.78 -0.90
CA GLY A 59 -5.17 -11.29 0.03
C GLY A 59 -5.57 -9.97 0.69
N PRO A 60 -4.68 -9.34 1.43
CA PRO A 60 -4.95 -8.05 2.06
C PRO A 60 -5.30 -6.98 1.03
N LEU A 61 -6.30 -6.15 1.34
CA LEU A 61 -6.80 -5.11 0.44
C LEU A 61 -5.74 -4.06 0.07
N ASP A 62 -4.78 -3.84 0.95
CA ASP A 62 -3.68 -2.90 0.72
C ASP A 62 -2.74 -3.35 -0.40
N PHE A 63 -2.69 -4.66 -0.70
CA PHE A 63 -1.85 -5.24 -1.76
C PHE A 63 -2.59 -5.45 -3.09
N VAL A 64 -3.75 -4.82 -3.26
CA VAL A 64 -4.50 -4.89 -4.51
C VAL A 64 -3.79 -4.10 -5.60
N VAL A 65 -3.55 -4.78 -6.73
CA VAL A 65 -3.02 -4.19 -7.95
C VAL A 65 -4.11 -4.22 -9.03
N THR A 66 -4.39 -3.09 -9.66
CA THR A 66 -5.25 -3.03 -10.84
C THR A 66 -4.40 -3.16 -12.10
N CYS A 67 -4.86 -3.97 -13.05
CA CYS A 67 -4.18 -4.14 -14.33
C CYS A 67 -4.95 -3.40 -15.43
N ASN A 68 -4.49 -2.24 -15.84
CA ASN A 68 -5.14 -1.41 -16.86
C ASN A 68 -4.33 -1.46 -18.15
N ASN A 69 -4.85 -2.11 -19.19
CA ASN A 69 -4.18 -2.24 -20.50
C ASN A 69 -2.74 -2.74 -20.38
N GLY A 70 -2.50 -3.73 -19.51
CA GLY A 70 -1.17 -4.29 -19.28
C GLY A 70 -0.26 -3.46 -18.38
N ASN A 71 -0.76 -2.36 -17.81
CA ASN A 71 -0.02 -1.52 -16.86
C ASN A 71 -0.52 -1.81 -15.43
N PRO A 72 0.30 -2.39 -14.57
CA PRO A 72 -0.07 -2.63 -13.19
C PRO A 72 0.00 -1.34 -12.36
N VAL A 73 -1.05 -1.07 -11.61
CA VAL A 73 -1.19 0.12 -10.77
C VAL A 73 -1.49 -0.29 -9.34
N LEU A 74 -0.64 0.13 -8.41
CA LEU A 74 -0.90 0.04 -6.98
C LEU A 74 -1.84 1.18 -6.59
N LYS A 75 -2.95 0.85 -5.94
CA LYS A 75 -3.86 1.86 -5.41
C LYS A 75 -3.20 2.68 -4.31
N SER A 76 -3.56 3.96 -4.23
CA SER A 76 -3.12 4.87 -3.18
C SER A 76 -4.29 5.67 -2.62
N TYR A 77 -4.08 6.37 -1.53
CA TYR A 77 -5.02 7.41 -1.10
C TYR A 77 -4.99 8.57 -2.10
N GLY A 78 -6.07 8.75 -2.82
CA GLY A 78 -6.21 9.78 -3.86
C GLY A 78 -6.69 9.23 -5.20
N LEU A 79 -6.79 10.10 -6.20
CA LEU A 79 -7.38 9.76 -7.50
C LEU A 79 -6.48 8.84 -8.33
N ASN A 80 -5.18 9.09 -8.32
CA ASN A 80 -4.21 8.35 -9.14
C ASN A 80 -3.24 7.57 -8.25
N GLY A 81 -3.04 6.30 -8.57
CA GLY A 81 -2.14 5.41 -7.86
C GLY A 81 -0.68 5.55 -8.31
N PHE A 82 0.05 4.47 -8.10
CA PHE A 82 1.45 4.34 -8.52
C PHE A 82 1.55 3.29 -9.62
N ALA A 83 2.05 3.67 -10.79
CA ALA A 83 2.37 2.72 -11.86
C ALA A 83 3.57 1.87 -11.42
N ILE A 84 3.43 0.55 -11.46
CA ILE A 84 4.48 -0.38 -11.07
C ILE A 84 5.36 -0.66 -12.29
N MET A 85 6.64 -0.39 -12.15
CA MET A 85 7.64 -0.61 -13.21
C MET A 85 8.40 -1.92 -13.00
N ASP A 86 8.61 -2.30 -11.73
CA ASP A 86 9.27 -3.55 -11.35
C ASP A 86 8.96 -3.92 -9.90
N ILE A 87 8.99 -5.23 -9.58
CA ILE A 87 8.78 -5.75 -8.22
C ILE A 87 9.90 -6.73 -7.87
N SER A 88 10.60 -6.46 -6.78
CA SER A 88 11.54 -7.38 -6.15
C SER A 88 10.94 -7.99 -4.89
N TYR A 89 10.38 -9.18 -5.00
CA TYR A 89 9.78 -9.90 -3.87
C TYR A 89 10.81 -10.24 -2.79
N VAL A 90 12.03 -10.57 -3.20
CA VAL A 90 13.14 -10.90 -2.28
C VAL A 90 13.53 -9.70 -1.42
N LYS A 91 13.63 -8.52 -2.04
CA LYS A 91 13.99 -7.28 -1.35
C LYS A 91 12.79 -6.57 -0.72
N ARG A 92 11.57 -7.06 -0.95
CA ARG A 92 10.32 -6.40 -0.57
C ARG A 92 10.32 -4.93 -1.01
N SER A 93 10.69 -4.70 -2.24
CA SER A 93 10.77 -3.36 -2.82
C SER A 93 10.18 -3.37 -4.22
N MET A 94 9.59 -2.24 -4.61
CA MET A 94 9.07 -2.04 -5.94
C MET A 94 9.52 -0.69 -6.48
N HIS A 95 9.77 -0.67 -7.79
CA HIS A 95 10.00 0.56 -8.53
C HIS A 95 8.67 1.06 -9.06
N VAL A 96 8.32 2.30 -8.72
CA VAL A 96 7.04 2.88 -9.08
C VAL A 96 7.18 4.31 -9.60
N VAL A 97 6.20 4.74 -10.39
CA VAL A 97 6.02 6.13 -10.81
C VAL A 97 4.72 6.66 -10.22
N ASP A 98 4.75 7.84 -9.60
CA ASP A 98 3.55 8.53 -9.14
C ASP A 98 2.82 9.10 -10.37
N ILE A 99 1.69 8.47 -10.75
CA ILE A 99 0.93 8.81 -11.95
C ILE A 99 0.50 10.28 -11.94
N GLN A 100 0.05 10.79 -10.78
CA GLN A 100 -0.36 12.18 -10.66
C GLN A 100 0.80 13.13 -10.94
N LYS A 101 1.98 12.85 -10.39
CA LYS A 101 3.16 13.68 -10.63
C LYS A 101 3.62 13.64 -12.09
N GLU A 102 3.54 12.47 -12.70
CA GLU A 102 3.85 12.32 -14.12
C GLU A 102 2.89 13.15 -14.98
N GLU A 103 1.58 13.14 -14.68
CA GLU A 103 0.57 13.94 -15.38
C GLU A 103 0.76 15.45 -15.15
N ASP A 104 1.06 15.89 -13.91
CA ASP A 104 1.32 17.28 -13.57
C ASP A 104 2.41 17.89 -14.47
N PHE A 105 3.37 17.08 -14.93
CA PHE A 105 4.49 17.51 -15.78
C PHE A 105 4.36 17.17 -17.28
N LYS A 106 3.33 16.41 -17.67
CA LYS A 106 3.06 16.05 -19.08
C LYS A 106 1.96 16.88 -19.75
N SER A 107 1.20 17.66 -18.98
CA SER A 107 0.05 18.39 -19.50
C SER A 107 0.43 19.30 -20.68
N SER A 108 -0.32 19.21 -21.77
CA SER A 108 -0.18 20.07 -22.94
C SER A 108 -0.56 21.53 -22.67
N SER A 109 -1.37 21.78 -21.64
CA SER A 109 -1.77 23.13 -21.20
C SER A 109 -0.71 23.85 -20.37
N GLY A 110 0.40 23.21 -20.09
CA GLY A 110 1.46 23.69 -19.20
C GLY A 110 1.59 22.80 -17.96
N TRP A 111 2.57 23.11 -17.12
CA TRP A 111 2.87 22.29 -15.97
C TRP A 111 2.16 22.81 -14.75
N HIS A 112 1.66 21.86 -13.94
CA HIS A 112 1.05 22.17 -12.66
C HIS A 112 2.06 21.98 -11.53
N PHE A 113 1.99 22.83 -10.53
CA PHE A 113 2.82 22.69 -9.34
C PHE A 113 2.35 21.47 -8.53
N PRO A 114 3.26 20.56 -8.10
CA PRO A 114 2.88 19.40 -7.31
C PRO A 114 2.41 19.82 -5.91
N LEU A 115 1.12 19.72 -5.64
CA LEU A 115 0.51 20.21 -4.39
C LEU A 115 0.78 19.33 -3.19
N TRP A 116 0.97 18.02 -3.38
CA TRP A 116 1.02 17.05 -2.28
C TRP A 116 2.34 16.30 -2.25
N ASN A 117 2.85 16.06 -1.03
CA ASN A 117 3.95 15.15 -0.81
C ASN A 117 3.57 13.74 -1.28
N THR A 118 4.44 13.07 -2.01
CA THR A 118 4.19 11.69 -2.46
C THR A 118 3.98 10.73 -1.29
N SER A 119 4.68 10.92 -0.18
CA SER A 119 4.50 10.11 1.03
C SER A 119 3.10 10.23 1.64
N GLY A 120 2.42 11.36 1.48
CA GLY A 120 1.05 11.55 1.96
C GLY A 120 -0.01 10.71 1.23
N LYS A 121 0.34 10.11 0.09
CA LYS A 121 -0.53 9.19 -0.65
C LYS A 121 -0.36 7.74 -0.22
N LEU A 122 0.64 7.44 0.59
CA LEU A 122 0.96 6.08 1.02
C LEU A 122 0.31 5.77 2.36
N ALA A 123 -0.18 4.55 2.48
CA ALA A 123 -0.61 3.98 3.74
C ALA A 123 0.28 2.79 4.09
N PRO A 124 0.38 2.42 5.36
CA PRO A 124 0.88 1.11 5.72
C PRO A 124 0.20 0.02 4.90
N PRO A 125 0.91 -0.99 4.43
CA PRO A 125 2.29 -1.36 4.80
C PRO A 125 3.39 -0.74 3.95
N PHE A 126 3.09 0.23 3.07
CA PHE A 126 4.06 0.80 2.14
C PHE A 126 4.78 2.01 2.71
N LYS A 127 6.07 2.10 2.39
CA LYS A 127 6.96 3.20 2.79
C LYS A 127 7.86 3.59 1.62
N VAL A 128 8.21 4.87 1.55
CA VAL A 128 9.25 5.33 0.62
C VAL A 128 10.61 4.83 1.10
N SER A 129 11.36 4.15 0.25
CA SER A 129 12.69 3.65 0.61
C SER A 129 13.67 4.81 0.88
N ASN A 130 14.50 4.67 1.92
CA ASN A 130 15.57 5.62 2.25
C ASN A 130 16.70 5.66 1.20
N SER A 131 16.70 4.74 0.22
CA SER A 131 17.63 4.79 -0.90
C SER A 131 17.26 5.84 -1.94
N ASN A 132 16.04 6.37 -1.90
CA ASN A 132 15.64 7.47 -2.77
C ASN A 132 16.34 8.77 -2.38
N LEU A 133 16.37 9.68 -3.33
CA LEU A 133 16.70 11.07 -3.14
C LEU A 133 15.42 11.92 -3.12
N ASN A 134 15.54 13.19 -2.74
CA ASN A 134 14.43 14.12 -2.73
C ASN A 134 14.56 15.16 -3.83
N LEU A 135 13.43 15.45 -4.48
CA LEU A 135 13.21 16.75 -5.12
C LEU A 135 12.27 17.56 -4.23
N ILE A 136 12.64 18.80 -3.97
CA ILE A 136 11.87 19.72 -3.15
C ILE A 136 11.39 20.85 -4.05
N PHE A 137 10.08 20.94 -4.21
CA PHE A 137 9.39 21.92 -5.01
C PHE A 137 8.91 23.05 -4.10
N TYR A 138 9.15 24.30 -4.49
CA TYR A 138 8.76 25.48 -3.72
C TYR A 138 7.78 26.32 -4.53
N ASN A 139 6.69 26.73 -3.87
CA ASN A 139 5.80 27.76 -4.34
C ASN A 139 5.85 28.93 -3.37
N CYS A 140 6.41 30.05 -3.80
CA CYS A 140 6.73 31.19 -2.96
C CYS A 140 5.79 32.36 -3.20
N THR A 141 5.36 33.00 -2.11
CA THR A 141 4.48 34.19 -2.18
C THR A 141 5.19 35.43 -2.69
N LYS A 142 6.51 35.48 -2.58
CA LYS A 142 7.34 36.62 -3.02
C LYS A 142 8.54 36.10 -3.81
N THR A 143 9.05 36.95 -4.70
CA THR A 143 10.32 36.68 -5.37
C THR A 143 11.44 36.56 -4.35
N LEU A 144 12.25 35.52 -4.45
CA LEU A 144 13.38 35.34 -3.53
C LEU A 144 14.43 36.41 -3.78
N ALA A 145 14.74 37.19 -2.75
CA ALA A 145 15.72 38.31 -2.81
C ALA A 145 17.14 37.78 -3.10
N HIS A 146 17.49 36.60 -2.58
CA HIS A 146 18.74 35.89 -2.82
C HIS A 146 18.47 34.55 -3.45
N ARG A 147 18.81 34.41 -4.74
CA ARG A 147 18.74 33.12 -5.43
C ARG A 147 19.87 32.22 -4.94
N ASP A 148 19.53 31.20 -4.16
CA ASP A 148 20.45 30.09 -3.93
C ASP A 148 20.73 29.41 -5.28
N ARG A 149 22.02 29.23 -5.62
CA ARG A 149 22.44 28.59 -6.87
C ARG A 149 21.92 27.15 -7.04
N ALA A 150 21.49 26.53 -5.94
CA ALA A 150 20.90 25.21 -5.96
C ALA A 150 19.41 25.20 -6.38
N LEU A 151 18.76 26.37 -6.47
CA LEU A 151 17.37 26.52 -6.89
C LEU A 151 17.28 26.68 -8.42
N VAL A 152 16.50 25.82 -9.02
CA VAL A 152 16.15 25.89 -10.44
C VAL A 152 14.74 26.48 -10.55
N GLU A 153 14.61 27.56 -11.29
CA GLU A 153 13.31 28.18 -11.56
C GLU A 153 12.46 27.30 -12.46
N MET A 154 11.18 27.15 -12.09
CA MET A 154 10.20 26.43 -12.85
C MET A 154 9.14 27.40 -13.39
N ARG A 155 8.64 27.13 -14.58
CA ARG A 155 7.48 27.86 -15.12
C ARG A 155 6.26 26.97 -15.04
N CYS A 156 5.45 27.17 -14.01
CA CYS A 156 4.18 26.48 -13.83
C CYS A 156 3.02 27.39 -14.23
N VAL A 157 1.93 26.80 -14.69
CA VAL A 157 0.72 27.54 -15.05
C VAL A 157 0.11 28.21 -13.81
N ASP A 158 0.19 27.50 -12.67
CA ASP A 158 -0.46 27.91 -11.42
C ASP A 158 0.48 28.65 -10.44
N GLY A 159 1.70 28.98 -10.86
CA GLY A 159 2.68 29.58 -9.95
C GLY A 159 3.61 30.58 -10.60
N ILE A 160 3.75 31.74 -9.94
CA ILE A 160 4.60 32.83 -10.46
C ILE A 160 6.05 32.67 -9.97
N ASN A 161 6.25 32.19 -8.73
CA ASN A 161 7.57 32.07 -8.08
C ASN A 161 7.79 30.62 -7.66
N THR A 162 7.97 29.72 -8.63
CA THR A 162 8.13 28.30 -8.37
C THR A 162 9.55 27.84 -8.67
N PHE A 163 10.08 27.03 -7.77
CA PHE A 163 11.47 26.56 -7.82
C PHE A 163 11.54 25.07 -7.46
N VAL A 164 12.57 24.42 -7.92
CA VAL A 164 12.91 23.06 -7.53
C VAL A 164 14.35 22.98 -7.06
N ARG A 165 14.61 22.16 -6.06
CA ARG A 165 15.94 21.88 -5.51
C ARG A 165 16.13 20.39 -5.35
N ALA A 166 17.32 19.90 -5.63
CA ALA A 166 17.71 18.56 -5.25
C ALA A 166 18.09 18.53 -3.76
N GLY A 167 17.41 17.65 -3.04
CA GLY A 167 17.70 17.36 -1.62
C GLY A 167 18.62 16.17 -1.45
N GLY A 168 18.91 15.84 -0.19
CA GLY A 168 19.61 14.62 0.19
C GLY A 168 18.76 13.36 0.09
N ARG A 169 19.16 12.32 0.80
CA ARG A 169 18.40 11.06 0.88
C ARG A 169 17.03 11.29 1.53
N PHE A 170 16.07 10.52 1.10
CA PHE A 170 14.73 10.54 1.68
C PHE A 170 14.79 10.15 3.15
N ASN A 171 14.13 10.93 4.00
CA ASN A 171 13.99 10.65 5.42
C ASN A 171 12.50 10.65 5.77
N GLU A 172 12.00 9.54 6.32
CA GLU A 172 10.60 9.38 6.73
C GLU A 172 10.17 10.38 7.80
N THR A 173 11.09 10.82 8.64
CA THR A 173 10.78 11.78 9.72
C THR A 173 10.42 13.17 9.23
N GLY A 174 10.50 13.40 7.91
CA GLY A 174 10.11 14.68 7.30
C GLY A 174 10.91 15.88 7.79
N ASN A 175 12.06 15.66 8.41
CA ASN A 175 12.91 16.77 8.89
C ASN A 175 13.64 17.43 7.71
N TYR A 176 12.89 18.21 6.96
CA TYR A 176 13.37 19.02 5.85
C TYR A 176 13.77 20.44 6.31
N GLY A 177 13.98 20.66 7.61
CA GLY A 177 14.27 21.98 8.18
C GLY A 177 15.46 22.69 7.52
N GLY A 178 16.47 21.94 7.07
CA GLY A 178 17.59 22.48 6.30
C GLY A 178 17.26 22.96 4.88
N TYR A 179 16.03 22.67 4.39
CA TYR A 179 15.55 23.05 3.06
C TYR A 179 14.35 24.01 3.12
N ALA A 180 13.92 24.42 4.32
CA ALA A 180 12.84 25.38 4.47
C ALA A 180 13.24 26.75 3.90
N LEU A 181 12.36 27.31 3.07
CA LEU A 181 12.52 28.66 2.53
C LEU A 181 11.40 29.55 3.09
N GLN A 182 11.79 30.71 3.64
CA GLN A 182 10.84 31.64 4.21
C GLN A 182 9.86 32.17 3.15
N GLY A 183 8.56 32.09 3.43
CA GLY A 183 7.51 32.54 2.53
C GLY A 183 7.25 31.60 1.35
N CYS A 184 7.74 30.34 1.44
CA CYS A 184 7.50 29.31 0.44
C CYS A 184 6.80 28.09 1.06
N ASN A 185 5.82 27.54 0.35
CA ASN A 185 5.31 26.21 0.61
C ASN A 185 6.21 25.21 -0.11
N ALA A 186 6.54 24.10 0.57
CA ALA A 186 7.40 23.07 0.01
C ALA A 186 6.64 21.75 -0.18
N THR A 187 6.84 21.12 -1.33
CA THR A 187 6.36 19.76 -1.63
C THR A 187 7.55 18.87 -1.92
N VAL A 188 7.60 17.71 -1.27
CA VAL A 188 8.69 16.74 -1.40
C VAL A 188 8.26 15.56 -2.25
N VAL A 189 9.07 15.27 -3.27
CA VAL A 189 8.87 14.16 -4.19
C VAL A 189 10.09 13.25 -4.15
N PRO A 190 9.95 11.98 -3.76
CA PRO A 190 11.05 11.02 -3.84
C PRO A 190 11.38 10.71 -5.29
N VAL A 191 12.66 10.56 -5.58
CA VAL A 191 13.14 10.19 -6.91
C VAL A 191 14.32 9.22 -6.81
N MET A 192 14.45 8.36 -7.81
CA MET A 192 15.59 7.48 -7.94
C MET A 192 16.69 8.17 -8.73
N SER A 193 17.93 8.06 -8.27
CA SER A 193 19.08 8.50 -9.05
C SER A 193 20.13 7.40 -9.10
N TRP A 194 20.45 6.97 -10.29
CA TRP A 194 21.47 5.94 -10.55
C TRP A 194 22.89 6.39 -10.18
N SER A 195 23.14 7.71 -10.22
CA SER A 195 24.43 8.31 -9.86
C SER A 195 24.58 8.63 -8.38
N GLY A 196 23.54 8.38 -7.57
CA GLY A 196 23.52 8.78 -6.15
C GLY A 196 23.40 10.29 -5.90
N LYS A 197 23.25 11.08 -6.96
CA LYS A 197 23.04 12.53 -6.90
C LYS A 197 21.87 12.91 -7.80
N ALA A 198 20.95 13.73 -7.29
CA ALA A 198 19.89 14.32 -8.08
C ALA A 198 20.37 15.67 -8.64
N ASN A 199 20.04 15.97 -9.89
CA ASN A 199 20.21 17.28 -10.47
C ASN A 199 18.84 17.92 -10.69
N ALA A 200 18.57 18.99 -9.98
CA ALA A 200 17.29 19.69 -10.05
C ALA A 200 16.94 20.15 -11.46
N SER A 201 17.91 20.46 -12.32
CA SER A 201 17.66 20.83 -13.73
C SER A 201 17.00 19.72 -14.55
N HIS A 202 17.13 18.46 -14.12
CA HIS A 202 16.53 17.29 -14.77
C HIS A 202 15.32 16.75 -14.01
N TYR A 203 14.64 17.57 -13.21
CA TYR A 203 13.56 17.15 -12.32
C TYR A 203 12.46 16.34 -13.02
N LYS A 204 12.10 16.67 -14.26
CA LYS A 204 11.10 15.92 -15.02
C LYS A 204 11.54 14.47 -15.29
N GLN A 205 12.78 14.31 -15.75
CA GLN A 205 13.33 12.98 -16.02
C GLN A 205 13.42 12.15 -14.74
N LEU A 206 13.75 12.80 -13.62
CA LEU A 206 13.82 12.15 -12.31
C LEU A 206 12.42 11.70 -11.84
N ILE A 207 11.39 12.52 -12.03
CA ILE A 207 10.01 12.16 -11.69
C ILE A 207 9.52 10.99 -12.56
N ASN A 208 9.74 11.07 -13.86
CA ASN A 208 9.36 10.00 -14.79
C ASN A 208 10.17 8.72 -14.54
N GLY A 209 11.39 8.86 -14.02
CA GLY A 209 12.22 7.74 -13.57
C GLY A 209 11.68 7.04 -12.32
N GLY A 210 10.76 7.67 -11.60
CA GLY A 210 10.10 7.09 -10.44
C GLY A 210 11.00 6.97 -9.20
N PHE A 211 10.58 6.11 -8.29
CA PHE A 211 11.24 5.90 -7.00
C PHE A 211 10.96 4.50 -6.45
N LEU A 212 11.68 4.13 -5.39
CA LEU A 212 11.52 2.84 -4.73
C LEU A 212 10.56 2.95 -3.55
N LEU A 213 9.58 2.05 -3.52
CA LEU A 213 8.79 1.73 -2.34
C LEU A 213 9.30 0.44 -1.70
N THR A 214 9.12 0.33 -0.40
CA THR A 214 9.26 -0.91 0.36
C THR A 214 7.94 -1.23 1.04
N TRP A 215 7.74 -2.50 1.41
CA TRP A 215 6.58 -2.91 2.17
C TRP A 215 6.95 -3.85 3.29
N ASP A 216 6.19 -3.77 4.38
CA ASP A 216 6.25 -4.72 5.48
C ASP A 216 5.15 -5.78 5.26
N LEU A 217 5.45 -7.04 5.55
CA LEU A 217 4.40 -8.06 5.58
C LEU A 217 3.57 -7.86 6.86
N PRO A 218 2.25 -8.05 6.79
CA PRO A 218 1.44 -8.07 7.99
C PRO A 218 2.01 -9.13 8.96
N PRO A 219 2.01 -8.86 10.28
CA PRO A 219 2.42 -9.85 11.25
C PRO A 219 1.55 -11.10 11.08
N LEU A 220 2.18 -12.27 11.12
CA LEU A 220 1.43 -13.53 11.13
C LEU A 220 0.41 -13.48 12.26
N PRO A 221 -0.83 -13.91 12.03
CA PRO A 221 -1.82 -14.00 13.10
C PRO A 221 -1.22 -14.80 14.25
N ALA A 222 -1.36 -14.29 15.47
CA ALA A 222 -0.88 -15.00 16.65
C ALA A 222 -1.51 -16.40 16.67
N PRO A 223 -0.73 -17.45 16.99
CA PRO A 223 -1.29 -18.79 17.06
C PRO A 223 -2.48 -18.76 18.03
N VAL A 224 -3.63 -19.18 17.53
CA VAL A 224 -4.84 -19.27 18.35
C VAL A 224 -4.53 -20.18 19.53
N PRO A 225 -4.69 -19.75 20.79
CA PRO A 225 -4.46 -20.61 21.93
C PRO A 225 -5.34 -21.85 21.79
N LEU A 226 -4.71 -23.03 21.77
CA LEU A 226 -5.45 -24.28 21.79
C LEU A 226 -6.46 -24.24 22.94
N PRO A 227 -7.72 -24.60 22.69
CA PRO A 227 -8.72 -24.63 23.75
C PRO A 227 -8.20 -25.53 24.86
N THR A 228 -8.01 -24.93 26.03
CA THR A 228 -7.62 -25.70 27.22
C THR A 228 -8.64 -26.80 27.45
N PRO A 229 -8.24 -28.05 27.60
CA PRO A 229 -9.17 -29.14 27.85
C PRO A 229 -9.96 -28.82 29.10
N VAL A 230 -11.26 -28.65 28.95
CA VAL A 230 -12.18 -28.46 30.07
C VAL A 230 -12.15 -29.75 30.89
N LEU A 231 -11.48 -29.71 32.04
CA LEU A 231 -11.51 -30.77 33.01
C LEU A 231 -12.96 -31.01 33.45
N THR A 232 -13.62 -31.98 32.84
CA THR A 232 -14.93 -32.45 33.26
C THR A 232 -14.80 -32.99 34.69
N ARG A 233 -15.24 -32.20 35.67
CA ARG A 233 -15.40 -32.63 37.05
C ARG A 233 -16.34 -33.83 37.05
N LYS A 234 -15.78 -35.04 37.32
CA LYS A 234 -16.57 -36.22 37.61
C LYS A 234 -17.40 -35.94 38.86
N PHE A 235 -18.71 -35.78 38.68
CA PHE A 235 -19.66 -35.74 39.80
C PHE A 235 -19.77 -37.14 40.37
N THR A 236 -19.10 -37.39 41.51
CA THR A 236 -19.25 -38.61 42.28
C THR A 236 -20.56 -38.50 43.01
N ARG A 237 -21.59 -39.19 42.51
CA ARG A 237 -22.84 -39.40 43.26
C ARG A 237 -22.54 -40.27 44.48
N ARG A 238 -22.49 -39.71 45.67
CA ARG A 238 -22.59 -40.48 46.91
C ARG A 238 -24.03 -40.99 47.02
N LEU A 239 -24.20 -42.31 46.92
CA LEU A 239 -25.40 -43.00 47.37
C LEU A 239 -25.34 -43.04 48.90
N ILE A 240 -26.30 -42.41 49.56
CA ILE A 240 -26.58 -42.52 50.98
C ILE A 240 -27.67 -43.61 51.11
N PHE A 241 -27.31 -44.72 51.81
CA PHE A 241 -28.26 -45.72 52.29
C PHE A 241 -28.91 -45.24 53.58
#